data_c0c216b6ffc4e4753b52bf0c2577968a
#
_entry.id   c0c216b6ffc4e4753b52bf0c2577968a
#
_cell.length_a   1.000
_cell.length_b   1.000
_cell.length_c   1.000
_cell.angle_alpha   90.00
_cell.angle_beta   90.00
_cell.angle_gamma   90.00
#
_symmetry.space_group_name_H-M   'P 1'
#
loop_
_entity.id
_entity.type
_entity.pdbx_description
1 polymer ?
#
loop_
_entity_poly.entity_id
_entity_poly.type
_entity_poly.pdbx_seq_one_letter_code
_entity_poly.pdbx_strand_id
1 'polypeptide(L)'
;KDVKITWAPSEDPQGSKVTYLVYVDGVKVAESDKTEYTLKNADESKDYNIAIVAADENGNKAVPAVIVLTVDDWNAKTVIGVEKPADIKVKKGTSAAKLNLPKTVNVTLEGGRIADTLEVIWATENYNADQLGTQTLTGELQKKKGVKIPENFKTVTINVIVEAEEVNPPEPE
;
A
#
# COMPACT_ATOMS: atom_id res chain seq x y z
N LYS A 1 -9.40 19.97 -12.38
CA LYS A 1 -8.15 19.81 -11.60
C LYS A 1 -7.00 19.43 -12.52
N ASP A 2 -5.78 19.90 -12.25
CA ASP A 2 -4.60 19.45 -12.99
C ASP A 2 -3.99 18.24 -12.28
N VAL A 3 -3.67 17.19 -13.05
CA VAL A 3 -3.06 15.95 -12.54
C VAL A 3 -1.71 15.73 -13.18
N LYS A 4 -0.67 15.70 -12.38
CA LYS A 4 0.67 15.36 -12.83
C LYS A 4 0.86 13.85 -12.80
N ILE A 5 1.23 13.27 -13.91
CA ILE A 5 1.52 11.86 -14.11
C ILE A 5 3.02 11.73 -14.37
N THR A 6 3.68 10.82 -13.69
CA THR A 6 5.13 10.55 -13.84
C THR A 6 5.35 9.06 -14.02
N TRP A 7 6.42 8.70 -14.73
CA TRP A 7 6.83 7.31 -14.95
C TRP A 7 8.35 7.17 -14.91
N ALA A 8 8.82 5.94 -14.74
CA ALA A 8 10.25 5.65 -14.81
C ALA A 8 10.75 5.73 -16.26
N PRO A 9 11.97 6.20 -16.51
CA PRO A 9 12.53 6.21 -17.86
C PRO A 9 12.67 4.79 -18.40
N SER A 10 12.47 4.65 -19.72
CA SER A 10 12.77 3.42 -20.46
C SER A 10 14.09 3.63 -21.19
N GLU A 11 14.86 2.54 -21.31
CA GLU A 11 16.10 2.50 -22.08
C GLU A 11 15.90 1.63 -23.31
N ASP A 12 16.44 2.08 -24.46
CA ASP A 12 16.58 1.23 -25.65
C ASP A 12 17.88 0.43 -25.54
N PRO A 13 17.85 -0.91 -25.64
CA PRO A 13 19.05 -1.75 -25.63
C PRO A 13 20.10 -1.39 -26.70
N GLN A 14 19.69 -0.75 -27.76
CA GLN A 14 20.56 -0.30 -28.85
C GLN A 14 21.07 1.14 -28.67
N GLY A 15 20.67 1.81 -27.56
CA GLY A 15 21.09 3.16 -27.22
C GLY A 15 20.39 4.27 -28.00
N SER A 16 19.29 3.97 -28.70
CA SER A 16 18.50 4.98 -29.43
C SER A 16 17.74 5.89 -28.45
N LYS A 17 17.44 7.10 -28.90
CA LYS A 17 16.64 8.04 -28.11
C LYS A 17 15.23 7.50 -27.95
N VAL A 18 14.72 7.54 -26.71
CA VAL A 18 13.36 7.14 -26.36
C VAL A 18 12.46 8.36 -26.29
N THR A 19 11.30 8.28 -26.94
CA THR A 19 10.20 9.25 -26.88
C THR A 19 8.97 8.59 -26.30
N TYR A 20 8.19 9.30 -25.49
CA TYR A 20 6.98 8.79 -24.86
C TYR A 20 5.74 9.35 -25.54
N LEU A 21 4.86 8.46 -25.98
CA LEU A 21 3.54 8.78 -26.52
C LEU A 21 2.53 8.62 -25.38
N VAL A 22 1.82 9.70 -25.05
CA VAL A 22 0.80 9.71 -24.00
C VAL A 22 -0.58 9.67 -24.62
N TYR A 23 -1.38 8.73 -24.18
CA TYR A 23 -2.77 8.57 -24.61
C TYR A 23 -3.70 8.77 -23.40
N VAL A 24 -4.80 9.47 -23.60
CA VAL A 24 -5.89 9.58 -22.62
C VAL A 24 -7.16 9.08 -23.31
N ASP A 25 -7.81 8.08 -22.70
CA ASP A 25 -9.01 7.42 -23.26
C ASP A 25 -8.84 6.97 -24.72
N GLY A 26 -7.64 6.48 -25.06
CA GLY A 26 -7.28 6.01 -26.39
C GLY A 26 -6.86 7.11 -27.38
N VAL A 27 -6.96 8.40 -27.01
CA VAL A 27 -6.56 9.52 -27.84
C VAL A 27 -5.13 9.95 -27.50
N LYS A 28 -4.23 10.06 -28.50
CA LYS A 28 -2.89 10.60 -28.30
C LYS A 28 -2.96 12.08 -27.94
N VAL A 29 -2.48 12.45 -26.75
CA VAL A 29 -2.54 13.83 -26.25
C VAL A 29 -1.17 14.49 -26.13
N ALA A 30 -0.09 13.70 -26.10
CA ALA A 30 1.28 14.23 -26.05
C ALA A 30 2.31 13.28 -26.66
N GLU A 31 3.44 13.86 -27.04
CA GLU A 31 4.68 13.16 -27.38
C GLU A 31 5.85 13.97 -26.82
N SER A 32 6.74 13.33 -26.06
CA SER A 32 7.81 14.03 -25.34
C SER A 32 8.93 13.08 -24.96
N ASP A 33 10.13 13.59 -24.79
CA ASP A 33 11.27 12.86 -24.18
C ASP A 33 11.29 12.96 -22.65
N LYS A 34 10.33 13.68 -22.06
CA LYS A 34 10.18 13.79 -20.60
C LYS A 34 9.38 12.62 -20.05
N THR A 35 9.67 12.27 -18.80
CA THR A 35 8.98 11.22 -18.05
C THR A 35 7.82 11.76 -17.20
N GLU A 36 7.16 12.80 -17.70
CA GLU A 36 6.02 13.42 -17.04
C GLU A 36 5.03 14.00 -18.03
N TYR A 37 3.77 14.01 -17.65
CA TYR A 37 2.67 14.65 -18.37
C TYR A 37 1.69 15.26 -17.37
N THR A 38 1.11 16.42 -17.69
CA THR A 38 0.05 17.01 -16.87
C THR A 38 -1.27 16.98 -17.63
N LEU A 39 -2.20 16.15 -17.16
CA LEU A 39 -3.59 16.16 -17.60
C LEU A 39 -4.25 17.41 -17.01
N LYS A 40 -4.52 18.41 -17.86
CA LYS A 40 -5.12 19.67 -17.43
C LYS A 40 -6.63 19.61 -17.42
N ASN A 41 -7.24 20.34 -16.49
CA ASN A 41 -8.69 20.49 -16.37
C ASN A 41 -9.43 19.14 -16.33
N ALA A 42 -8.83 18.14 -15.69
CA ALA A 42 -9.48 16.85 -15.54
C ALA A 42 -10.79 16.99 -14.76
N ASP A 43 -11.82 16.30 -15.25
CA ASP A 43 -13.15 16.24 -14.65
C ASP A 43 -13.16 15.17 -13.55
N GLU A 44 -13.33 15.58 -12.29
CA GLU A 44 -13.32 14.69 -11.13
C GLU A 44 -14.56 13.78 -11.05
N SER A 45 -15.51 13.93 -11.96
CA SER A 45 -16.74 13.10 -12.04
C SER A 45 -16.62 11.91 -12.97
N LYS A 46 -15.46 11.69 -13.61
CA LYS A 46 -15.26 10.58 -14.55
C LYS A 46 -13.92 9.90 -14.41
N ASP A 47 -13.84 8.67 -14.88
CA ASP A 47 -12.62 7.89 -14.96
C ASP A 47 -11.79 8.29 -16.18
N TYR A 48 -10.47 8.10 -16.11
CA TYR A 48 -9.54 8.27 -17.21
C TYR A 48 -8.66 7.04 -17.38
N ASN A 49 -8.52 6.57 -18.60
CA ASN A 49 -7.55 5.54 -18.95
C ASN A 49 -6.33 6.24 -19.59
N ILE A 50 -5.19 6.20 -18.92
CA ILE A 50 -3.96 6.86 -19.35
C ILE A 50 -2.93 5.81 -19.73
N ALA A 51 -2.50 5.79 -20.99
CA ALA A 51 -1.50 4.86 -21.47
C ALA A 51 -0.23 5.62 -21.90
N ILE A 52 0.92 5.14 -21.45
CA ILE A 52 2.24 5.64 -21.81
C ILE A 52 2.94 4.58 -22.65
N VAL A 53 3.38 4.96 -23.84
CA VAL A 53 4.09 4.08 -24.78
C VAL A 53 5.46 4.65 -25.05
N ALA A 54 6.52 3.93 -24.71
CA ALA A 54 7.87 4.26 -25.11
C ALA A 54 8.06 3.88 -26.60
N ALA A 55 8.68 4.74 -27.39
CA ALA A 55 9.00 4.51 -28.80
C ALA A 55 10.46 4.91 -29.07
N ASP A 56 11.17 4.15 -29.91
CA ASP A 56 12.49 4.49 -30.41
C ASP A 56 12.42 5.38 -31.66
N GLU A 57 13.57 5.83 -32.14
CA GLU A 57 13.68 6.64 -33.36
C GLU A 57 13.25 5.90 -34.65
N ASN A 58 13.22 4.56 -34.63
CA ASN A 58 12.82 3.70 -35.74
C ASN A 58 11.31 3.43 -35.76
N GLY A 59 10.57 3.91 -34.74
CA GLY A 59 9.14 3.75 -34.60
C GLY A 59 8.72 2.45 -33.91
N ASN A 60 9.67 1.65 -33.37
CA ASN A 60 9.33 0.50 -32.54
C ASN A 60 8.73 0.99 -31.22
N LYS A 61 7.72 0.28 -30.73
CA LYS A 61 6.95 0.65 -29.55
C LYS A 61 6.99 -0.44 -28.49
N ALA A 62 7.18 -0.02 -27.27
CA ALA A 62 7.05 -0.94 -26.11
C ALA A 62 5.57 -1.21 -25.78
N VAL A 63 5.35 -2.22 -24.95
CA VAL A 63 4.03 -2.48 -24.37
C VAL A 63 3.62 -1.25 -23.54
N PRO A 64 2.38 -0.74 -23.70
CA PRO A 64 1.91 0.40 -22.92
C PRO A 64 1.93 0.16 -21.40
N ALA A 65 2.43 1.12 -20.63
CA ALA A 65 2.12 1.20 -19.21
C ALA A 65 0.77 1.92 -19.08
N VAL A 66 -0.17 1.30 -18.35
CA VAL A 66 -1.54 1.82 -18.22
C VAL A 66 -1.81 2.22 -16.77
N ILE A 67 -2.35 3.42 -16.59
CA ILE A 67 -2.87 3.93 -15.32
C ILE A 67 -4.35 4.20 -15.51
N VAL A 68 -5.19 3.64 -14.64
CA VAL A 68 -6.61 4.01 -14.58
C VAL A 68 -6.79 4.93 -13.39
N LEU A 69 -7.19 6.18 -13.67
CA LEU A 69 -7.54 7.17 -12.66
C LEU A 69 -9.06 7.17 -12.54
N THR A 70 -9.57 6.75 -11.40
CA THR A 70 -11.02 6.58 -11.17
C THR A 70 -11.62 7.75 -10.41
N VAL A 71 -12.95 7.90 -10.49
CA VAL A 71 -13.70 8.87 -9.66
C VAL A 71 -13.40 8.69 -8.17
N ASP A 72 -13.16 7.47 -7.72
CA ASP A 72 -12.80 7.19 -6.32
C ASP A 72 -11.43 7.72 -5.93
N ASP A 73 -10.46 7.75 -6.86
CA ASP A 73 -9.12 8.32 -6.62
C ASP A 73 -9.19 9.84 -6.41
N TRP A 74 -10.13 10.52 -7.09
CA TRP A 74 -10.36 11.95 -6.92
C TRP A 74 -10.87 12.31 -5.53
N ASN A 75 -11.73 11.46 -4.98
CA ASN A 75 -12.41 11.66 -3.70
C ASN A 75 -11.73 10.90 -2.56
N ALA A 76 -10.61 10.21 -2.84
CA ALA A 76 -9.89 9.46 -1.84
C ALA A 76 -9.41 10.36 -0.70
N LYS A 77 -9.77 9.97 0.52
CA LYS A 77 -9.31 10.65 1.73
C LYS A 77 -7.99 10.07 2.19
N THR A 78 -7.06 10.94 2.54
CA THR A 78 -5.72 10.55 2.97
C THR A 78 -5.73 10.06 4.42
N VAL A 79 -5.09 8.93 4.70
CA VAL A 79 -4.80 8.48 6.07
C VAL A 79 -3.80 9.44 6.69
N ILE A 80 -4.13 9.99 7.85
CA ILE A 80 -3.29 10.89 8.64
C ILE A 80 -2.91 10.30 10.01
N GLY A 81 -3.44 9.14 10.35
CA GLY A 81 -3.12 8.40 11.57
C GLY A 81 -3.57 6.95 11.50
N VAL A 82 -2.83 6.08 12.17
CA VAL A 82 -3.16 4.66 12.36
C VAL A 82 -3.13 4.36 13.84
N GLU A 83 -4.20 3.78 14.37
CA GLU A 83 -4.27 3.36 15.77
C GLU A 83 -3.47 2.07 15.95
N LYS A 84 -2.50 2.08 16.88
CA LYS A 84 -1.76 0.88 17.24
C LYS A 84 -2.69 -0.10 17.96
N PRO A 85 -2.79 -1.37 17.53
CA PRO A 85 -3.56 -2.38 18.25
C PRO A 85 -3.01 -2.64 19.66
N ALA A 86 -3.89 -3.09 20.55
CA ALA A 86 -3.51 -3.52 21.89
C ALA A 86 -2.51 -4.69 21.85
N ASP A 87 -1.60 -4.73 22.81
CA ASP A 87 -0.65 -5.81 22.95
C ASP A 87 -1.38 -7.15 23.22
N ILE A 88 -0.87 -8.25 22.67
CA ILE A 88 -1.41 -9.60 22.84
C ILE A 88 -0.52 -10.34 23.82
N LYS A 89 -1.14 -10.98 24.82
CA LYS A 89 -0.45 -11.89 25.77
C LYS A 89 -0.80 -13.32 25.45
N VAL A 90 0.21 -14.18 25.36
CA VAL A 90 0.05 -15.62 25.08
C VAL A 90 0.99 -16.44 25.94
N LYS A 91 0.66 -17.72 26.16
CA LYS A 91 1.54 -18.69 26.84
C LYS A 91 2.60 -19.19 25.85
N LYS A 92 3.76 -19.56 26.37
CA LYS A 92 4.82 -20.24 25.63
C LYS A 92 4.26 -21.44 24.85
N GLY A 93 4.73 -21.62 23.60
CA GLY A 93 4.24 -22.66 22.69
C GLY A 93 2.99 -22.27 21.88
N THR A 94 2.41 -21.08 22.09
CA THR A 94 1.30 -20.61 21.26
C THR A 94 1.76 -20.33 19.85
N SER A 95 1.27 -21.09 18.86
CA SER A 95 1.65 -20.91 17.45
C SER A 95 1.14 -19.59 16.87
N ALA A 96 1.79 -19.09 15.81
CA ALA A 96 1.41 -17.86 15.11
C ALA A 96 -0.08 -17.85 14.69
N ALA A 97 -0.60 -18.98 14.21
CA ALA A 97 -2.01 -19.12 13.81
C ALA A 97 -3.01 -18.93 14.96
N LYS A 98 -2.57 -19.03 16.21
CA LYS A 98 -3.40 -18.90 17.43
C LYS A 98 -3.24 -17.54 18.12
N LEU A 99 -2.48 -16.60 17.56
CA LEU A 99 -2.24 -15.28 18.15
C LEU A 99 -3.48 -14.39 18.19
N ASN A 100 -4.55 -14.74 17.49
CA ASN A 100 -5.76 -13.90 17.36
C ASN A 100 -5.43 -12.45 16.94
N LEU A 101 -4.50 -12.28 16.01
CA LEU A 101 -4.13 -10.98 15.47
C LEU A 101 -5.34 -10.26 14.88
N PRO A 102 -5.49 -8.95 15.10
CA PRO A 102 -6.60 -8.20 14.54
C PRO A 102 -6.53 -8.22 13.00
N LYS A 103 -7.65 -8.44 12.35
CA LYS A 103 -7.74 -8.43 10.87
C LYS A 103 -7.80 -7.02 10.29
N THR A 104 -8.19 -6.06 11.11
CA THR A 104 -8.32 -4.66 10.75
C THR A 104 -7.76 -3.75 11.82
N VAL A 105 -7.37 -2.54 11.43
CA VAL A 105 -6.95 -1.47 12.35
C VAL A 105 -7.72 -0.19 12.05
N ASN A 106 -7.97 0.61 13.07
CA ASN A 106 -8.62 1.91 12.93
C ASN A 106 -7.64 2.92 12.32
N VAL A 107 -8.13 3.75 11.42
CA VAL A 107 -7.37 4.83 10.81
C VAL A 107 -8.11 6.15 10.95
N THR A 108 -7.35 7.23 11.09
CA THR A 108 -7.86 8.59 11.01
C THR A 108 -7.66 9.11 9.60
N LEU A 109 -8.73 9.59 8.98
CA LEU A 109 -8.69 10.19 7.66
C LEU A 109 -8.61 11.71 7.75
N GLU A 110 -8.13 12.32 6.69
CA GLU A 110 -8.11 13.76 6.50
C GLU A 110 -9.47 14.38 6.83
N GLY A 111 -9.47 15.46 7.65
CA GLY A 111 -10.68 16.07 8.23
C GLY A 111 -10.94 15.68 9.68
N GLY A 112 -10.08 14.88 10.32
CA GLY A 112 -10.03 14.68 11.78
C GLY A 112 -11.07 13.74 12.37
N ARG A 113 -11.74 12.92 11.56
CA ARG A 113 -12.63 11.84 12.06
C ARG A 113 -11.89 10.52 12.04
N ILE A 114 -11.95 9.75 13.15
CA ILE A 114 -11.72 8.29 13.10
C ILE A 114 -12.85 7.78 12.21
N ALA A 115 -12.55 7.49 10.98
CA ALA A 115 -13.58 7.35 9.98
C ALA A 115 -13.61 5.98 9.34
N ASP A 116 -12.55 5.16 9.51
CA ASP A 116 -12.51 3.90 8.79
C ASP A 116 -11.59 2.86 9.44
N THR A 117 -11.75 1.62 8.97
CA THR A 117 -10.87 0.50 9.29
C THR A 117 -10.18 0.04 8.02
N LEU A 118 -8.91 -0.31 8.10
CA LEU A 118 -8.16 -0.94 7.02
C LEU A 118 -7.82 -2.37 7.39
N GLU A 119 -7.90 -3.27 6.42
CA GLU A 119 -7.38 -4.63 6.57
C GLU A 119 -5.88 -4.61 6.75
N VAL A 120 -5.35 -5.54 7.53
CA VAL A 120 -3.92 -5.67 7.80
C VAL A 120 -3.48 -7.13 7.63
N ILE A 121 -2.35 -7.31 6.94
CA ILE A 121 -1.67 -8.60 6.81
C ILE A 121 -0.43 -8.57 7.69
N TRP A 122 -0.38 -9.45 8.69
CA TRP A 122 0.71 -9.52 9.66
C TRP A 122 1.81 -10.44 9.17
N ALA A 123 3.06 -9.96 9.23
CA ALA A 123 4.26 -10.76 9.02
C ALA A 123 4.53 -11.58 10.29
N THR A 124 4.31 -12.89 10.22
CA THR A 124 4.44 -13.79 11.36
C THR A 124 5.58 -14.80 11.21
N GLU A 125 6.33 -14.76 10.13
CA GLU A 125 7.43 -15.68 9.81
C GLU A 125 8.59 -15.62 10.82
N ASN A 126 8.78 -14.49 11.48
CA ASN A 126 9.81 -14.30 12.50
C ASN A 126 9.31 -14.47 13.94
N TYR A 127 8.03 -14.83 14.13
CA TYR A 127 7.49 -15.09 15.45
C TYR A 127 8.00 -16.42 16.00
N ASN A 128 8.51 -16.40 17.23
CA ASN A 128 8.99 -17.59 17.92
C ASN A 128 8.13 -17.87 19.16
N ALA A 129 7.33 -18.94 19.10
CA ALA A 129 6.43 -19.34 20.18
C ALA A 129 7.14 -19.73 21.50
N ASP A 130 8.41 -20.11 21.43
CA ASP A 130 9.20 -20.55 22.58
C ASP A 130 10.06 -19.47 23.22
N GLN A 131 10.18 -18.32 22.56
CA GLN A 131 10.95 -17.18 23.08
C GLN A 131 10.08 -16.35 24.02
N LEU A 132 10.39 -16.38 25.32
CA LEU A 132 9.71 -15.53 26.30
C LEU A 132 10.00 -14.06 26.13
N GLY A 133 9.04 -13.23 26.51
CA GLY A 133 9.12 -11.78 26.44
C GLY A 133 8.36 -11.18 25.26
N THR A 134 8.65 -9.92 24.96
CA THR A 134 7.94 -9.16 23.95
C THR A 134 8.56 -9.35 22.56
N GLN A 135 7.73 -9.73 21.61
CA GLN A 135 8.08 -9.79 20.17
C GLN A 135 7.18 -8.80 19.43
N THR A 136 7.77 -7.98 18.57
CA THR A 136 7.02 -7.00 17.77
C THR A 136 6.79 -7.55 16.38
N LEU A 137 5.54 -7.65 15.98
CA LEU A 137 5.14 -8.02 14.62
C LEU A 137 4.78 -6.77 13.82
N THR A 138 5.10 -6.79 12.53
CA THR A 138 4.74 -5.73 11.59
C THR A 138 3.59 -6.21 10.71
N GLY A 139 2.59 -5.37 10.54
CA GLY A 139 1.47 -5.59 9.65
C GLY A 139 1.46 -4.58 8.51
N GLU A 140 1.15 -5.02 7.30
CA GLU A 140 0.98 -4.17 6.13
C GLU A 140 -0.49 -3.86 5.90
N LEU A 141 -0.82 -2.56 5.80
CA LEU A 141 -2.18 -2.09 5.56
C LEU A 141 -2.57 -2.32 4.09
N GLN A 142 -3.75 -2.86 3.89
CA GLN A 142 -4.26 -3.20 2.57
C GLN A 142 -4.99 -2.02 1.94
N LYS A 143 -4.90 -1.93 0.61
CA LYS A 143 -5.58 -0.89 -0.16
C LYS A 143 -7.10 -0.99 0.02
N LYS A 144 -7.74 0.15 0.18
CA LYS A 144 -9.19 0.29 0.24
C LYS A 144 -9.65 1.38 -0.72
N LYS A 145 -10.74 1.11 -1.44
CA LYS A 145 -11.38 2.07 -2.33
C LYS A 145 -11.70 3.37 -1.59
N GLY A 146 -11.38 4.52 -2.18
CA GLY A 146 -11.62 5.84 -1.59
C GLY A 146 -10.68 6.20 -0.42
N VAL A 147 -9.59 5.43 -0.20
CA VAL A 147 -8.60 5.70 0.84
C VAL A 147 -7.19 5.73 0.25
N LYS A 148 -6.49 6.82 0.46
CA LYS A 148 -5.07 6.99 0.10
C LYS A 148 -4.20 6.74 1.33
N ILE A 149 -3.32 5.75 1.25
CA ILE A 149 -2.39 5.38 2.33
C ILE A 149 -1.00 5.94 1.97
N PRO A 150 -0.51 7.00 2.65
CA PRO A 150 0.85 7.50 2.47
C PRO A 150 1.89 6.48 2.92
N GLU A 151 3.11 6.58 2.39
CA GLU A 151 4.21 5.64 2.65
C GLU A 151 4.49 5.45 4.15
N ASN A 152 4.48 6.53 4.92
CA ASN A 152 4.71 6.53 6.36
C ASN A 152 3.59 5.88 7.20
N PHE A 153 2.46 5.53 6.58
CA PHE A 153 1.34 4.82 7.22
C PHE A 153 1.05 3.46 6.63
N LYS A 154 1.90 2.94 5.73
CA LYS A 154 1.70 1.63 5.11
C LYS A 154 1.80 0.46 6.08
N THR A 155 2.50 0.65 7.19
CA THR A 155 2.71 -0.41 8.17
C THR A 155 2.25 0.02 9.56
N VAL A 156 1.86 -0.97 10.36
CA VAL A 156 1.53 -0.84 11.78
C VAL A 156 2.21 -1.97 12.56
N THR A 157 2.47 -1.77 13.83
CA THR A 157 3.10 -2.78 14.68
C THR A 157 2.18 -3.22 15.81
N ILE A 158 2.33 -4.48 16.24
CA ILE A 158 1.69 -5.04 17.44
C ILE A 158 2.72 -5.80 18.27
N ASN A 159 2.63 -5.72 19.60
CA ASN A 159 3.47 -6.52 20.47
C ASN A 159 2.74 -7.81 20.87
N VAL A 160 3.47 -8.91 20.79
CA VAL A 160 3.08 -10.22 21.35
C VAL A 160 3.98 -10.51 22.52
N ILE A 161 3.40 -10.65 23.70
CA ILE A 161 4.10 -10.93 24.95
C ILE A 161 3.93 -12.42 25.27
N VAL A 162 5.01 -13.17 25.13
CA VAL A 162 5.03 -14.62 25.43
C VAL A 162 5.40 -14.81 26.90
N GLU A 163 4.47 -15.34 27.66
CA GLU A 163 4.60 -15.60 29.10
C GLU A 163 4.92 -17.08 29.37
N ALA A 164 5.64 -17.38 30.45
CA ALA A 164 5.86 -18.74 30.89
C ALA A 164 4.54 -19.41 31.23
N GLU A 165 4.50 -20.76 31.15
CA GLU A 165 3.41 -21.53 31.77
C GLU A 165 3.41 -21.35 33.28
N GLU A 166 2.24 -21.16 33.88
CA GLU A 166 2.09 -21.20 35.33
C GLU A 166 2.30 -22.64 35.78
N VAL A 167 3.36 -22.90 36.55
CA VAL A 167 3.54 -24.16 37.23
C VAL A 167 2.61 -24.14 38.43
N ASN A 168 1.50 -24.89 38.38
CA ASN A 168 0.71 -25.13 39.57
C ASN A 168 1.60 -25.88 40.58
N PRO A 169 1.76 -25.42 41.83
CA PRO A 169 2.44 -26.19 42.84
C PRO A 169 1.69 -27.53 43.02
N PRO A 170 2.41 -28.65 43.28
CA PRO A 170 1.75 -29.93 43.54
C PRO A 170 0.81 -29.78 44.73
N GLU A 171 -0.40 -30.34 44.60
CA GLU A 171 -1.34 -30.43 45.71
C GLU A 171 -0.64 -31.11 46.91
N PRO A 172 -0.77 -30.57 48.12
CA PRO A 172 -0.23 -31.22 49.31
C PRO A 172 -0.95 -32.56 49.53
N GLU A 173 -0.17 -33.66 49.69
CA GLU A 173 -0.67 -34.98 50.06
C GLU A 173 -1.33 -34.96 51.47
#